data_12d7b84bbd2789d64ad11c96dba85497
#
_entry.id   12d7b84bbd2789d64ad11c96dba85497
#
_cell.length_a   1.000
_cell.length_b   1.000
_cell.length_c   1.000
_cell.angle_alpha   90.00
_cell.angle_beta   90.00
_cell.angle_gamma   90.00
#
_symmetry.space_group_name_H-M   'P 1'
#
loop_
_entity.id
_entity.type
_entity.pdbx_description
1 polymer ?
#
loop_
_entity_poly.entity_id
_entity_poly.type
_entity_poly.pdbx_seq_one_letter_code
_entity_poly.pdbx_strand_id
1 'polypeptide(L)'
;MSPVPTPPSPPAPRLTPATAVALAADLAALPFTTAAVEGLLGPVATLALDRAHAEAARRVVAGHLAGPGRHDDAAGPGDRHGTRGLAAAVGAWLLGDPVPAADLDAALPSLGLAGAVAAGLVVEGPDGRVRGAVDLSPYEADEPGRMWIASDLTAQQRRGPLPPEHVLGVGRASLTLAGATQRRPVARALDVGVGCGIQTLHLLAHADHVTATDLSERALAFTRFNLLLNADVLGLDRDRLEDRVRLAAGDLLAPVTGERFDLVVSNPPFVITPRTDPDAPVLTYRDGGREGDRIVAELIAALPDVLAEGGTAQLLANWEIPAGDTADADTAPWDARPRSWVAPGMQAWLLQRDRQDPAGYAETWLQDSSLELDPPAYEAAYRGYLDDFAARGVAGVGFGHVWLRRPAADGSQGRA
;
A
#
# COMPACT_ATOMS: atom_id res chain seq x y z
N MET A 1 20.71 6.13 25.13
CA MET A 1 21.26 5.18 24.15
C MET A 1 21.04 5.78 22.79
N SER A 2 22.08 5.89 21.95
CA SER A 2 21.88 6.33 20.57
C SER A 2 20.98 5.31 19.84
N PRO A 3 20.02 5.76 19.02
CA PRO A 3 19.18 4.83 18.27
C PRO A 3 20.07 3.93 17.40
N VAL A 4 19.80 2.65 17.43
CA VAL A 4 20.47 1.68 16.53
C VAL A 4 20.15 2.13 15.10
N PRO A 5 21.14 2.39 14.25
CA PRO A 5 20.87 2.82 12.88
C PRO A 5 20.04 1.76 12.16
N THR A 6 18.91 2.15 11.64
CA THR A 6 18.09 1.26 10.79
C THR A 6 18.93 0.83 9.60
N PRO A 7 19.12 -0.47 9.35
CA PRO A 7 19.87 -0.91 8.19
C PRO A 7 19.21 -0.41 6.91
N PRO A 8 19.99 -0.02 5.89
CA PRO A 8 19.44 0.47 4.62
C PRO A 8 18.50 -0.59 4.00
N SER A 9 17.45 -0.12 3.35
CA SER A 9 16.56 -1.00 2.60
C SER A 9 17.32 -1.71 1.48
N PRO A 10 17.05 -2.99 1.23
CA PRO A 10 17.56 -3.64 0.03
C PRO A 10 17.05 -2.87 -1.21
N PRO A 11 17.74 -2.95 -2.36
CA PRO A 11 17.24 -2.38 -3.60
C PRO A 11 15.80 -2.84 -3.90
N ALA A 12 14.98 -1.97 -4.53
CA ALA A 12 13.66 -2.38 -4.99
C ALA A 12 13.78 -3.54 -6.00
N PRO A 13 12.84 -4.49 -6.02
CA PRO A 13 12.87 -5.62 -6.93
C PRO A 13 12.74 -5.15 -8.38
N ARG A 14 13.32 -5.93 -9.32
CA ARG A 14 13.31 -5.58 -10.75
C ARG A 14 13.02 -6.80 -11.59
N LEU A 15 12.14 -6.63 -12.56
CA LEU A 15 11.86 -7.62 -13.59
C LEU A 15 12.21 -7.04 -14.98
N THR A 16 12.69 -7.92 -15.85
CA THR A 16 12.61 -7.74 -17.29
C THR A 16 11.31 -8.34 -17.81
N PRO A 17 10.85 -8.03 -19.03
CA PRO A 17 9.70 -8.71 -19.62
C PRO A 17 9.79 -10.25 -19.55
N ALA A 18 10.95 -10.81 -19.87
CA ALA A 18 11.17 -12.26 -19.85
C ALA A 18 11.09 -12.87 -18.42
N THR A 19 11.73 -12.24 -17.42
CA THR A 19 11.67 -12.72 -16.03
C THR A 19 10.29 -12.52 -15.41
N ALA A 20 9.53 -11.52 -15.85
CA ALA A 20 8.14 -11.31 -15.45
C ALA A 20 7.24 -12.46 -15.95
N VAL A 21 7.40 -12.88 -17.20
CA VAL A 21 6.69 -14.04 -17.76
C VAL A 21 7.02 -15.32 -17.00
N ALA A 22 8.31 -15.56 -16.71
CA ALA A 22 8.76 -16.74 -15.97
C ALA A 22 8.17 -16.77 -14.56
N LEU A 23 8.25 -15.65 -13.82
CA LEU A 23 7.70 -15.56 -12.46
C LEU A 23 6.18 -15.75 -12.45
N ALA A 24 5.45 -15.08 -13.37
CA ALA A 24 4.00 -15.22 -13.46
C ALA A 24 3.58 -16.67 -13.75
N ALA A 25 4.30 -17.36 -14.64
CA ALA A 25 4.04 -18.77 -14.96
C ALA A 25 4.28 -19.66 -13.73
N ASP A 26 5.36 -19.44 -12.98
CA ASP A 26 5.69 -20.21 -11.78
C ASP A 26 4.65 -19.99 -10.67
N LEU A 27 4.27 -18.73 -10.39
CA LEU A 27 3.25 -18.41 -9.38
C LEU A 27 1.87 -18.98 -9.75
N ALA A 28 1.53 -19.01 -11.03
CA ALA A 28 0.28 -19.64 -11.50
C ALA A 28 0.32 -21.16 -11.36
N ALA A 29 1.46 -21.80 -11.70
CA ALA A 29 1.66 -23.24 -11.58
C ALA A 29 1.70 -23.70 -10.11
N LEU A 30 2.23 -22.84 -9.21
CA LEU A 30 2.29 -23.07 -7.76
C LEU A 30 0.93 -22.95 -7.06
N PRO A 31 -0.16 -22.67 -7.70
CA PRO A 31 -1.40 -21.99 -7.34
C PRO A 31 -1.27 -21.01 -6.16
N PHE A 32 -0.33 -20.05 -6.27
CA PHE A 32 -0.13 -19.02 -5.25
C PHE A 32 -1.28 -18.01 -5.29
N THR A 33 -2.39 -18.42 -4.67
CA THR A 33 -3.67 -17.67 -4.61
C THR A 33 -4.09 -17.47 -3.17
N THR A 34 -4.95 -16.49 -2.91
CA THR A 34 -5.51 -16.25 -1.57
C THR A 34 -6.16 -17.52 -1.01
N ALA A 35 -7.02 -18.18 -1.80
CA ALA A 35 -7.71 -19.39 -1.38
C ALA A 35 -6.75 -20.56 -1.09
N ALA A 36 -5.67 -20.73 -1.88
CA ALA A 36 -4.70 -21.79 -1.64
C ALA A 36 -3.82 -21.50 -0.40
N VAL A 37 -3.45 -20.25 -0.16
CA VAL A 37 -2.75 -19.83 1.06
C VAL A 37 -3.62 -20.06 2.29
N GLU A 38 -4.88 -19.65 2.27
CA GLU A 38 -5.85 -19.90 3.35
C GLU A 38 -6.07 -21.40 3.59
N GLY A 39 -6.17 -22.19 2.51
CA GLY A 39 -6.28 -23.64 2.56
C GLY A 39 -5.07 -24.30 3.20
N LEU A 40 -3.85 -23.84 2.86
CA LEU A 40 -2.60 -24.32 3.46
C LEU A 40 -2.53 -23.99 4.96
N LEU A 41 -2.84 -22.77 5.33
CA LEU A 41 -2.71 -22.26 6.70
C LEU A 41 -3.83 -22.77 7.62
N GLY A 42 -5.02 -22.96 7.06
CA GLY A 42 -6.22 -23.26 7.82
C GLY A 42 -6.78 -22.06 8.57
N PRO A 43 -8.04 -22.15 9.05
CA PRO A 43 -8.78 -20.98 9.56
C PRO A 43 -8.13 -20.31 10.77
N VAL A 44 -7.51 -21.08 11.67
CA VAL A 44 -6.88 -20.53 12.89
C VAL A 44 -5.68 -19.66 12.56
N ALA A 45 -4.80 -20.13 11.67
CA ALA A 45 -3.61 -19.39 11.31
C ALA A 45 -3.94 -18.19 10.42
N THR A 46 -4.90 -18.32 9.49
CA THR A 46 -5.40 -17.21 8.67
C THR A 46 -5.96 -16.09 9.54
N LEU A 47 -6.90 -16.38 10.45
CA LEU A 47 -7.46 -15.39 11.37
C LEU A 47 -6.43 -14.79 12.32
N ALA A 48 -5.35 -15.51 12.65
CA ALA A 48 -4.25 -14.96 13.43
C ALA A 48 -3.43 -13.96 12.62
N LEU A 49 -3.14 -14.24 11.34
CA LEU A 49 -2.46 -13.32 10.44
C LEU A 49 -3.26 -12.03 10.21
N ASP A 50 -4.58 -12.11 10.08
CA ASP A 50 -5.48 -10.95 9.96
C ASP A 50 -5.38 -9.99 11.16
N ARG A 51 -5.00 -10.53 12.31
CA ARG A 51 -4.72 -9.78 13.54
C ARG A 51 -3.25 -9.48 13.74
N ALA A 52 -2.44 -9.65 12.69
CA ALA A 52 -1.00 -9.41 12.70
C ALA A 52 -0.19 -10.38 13.61
N HIS A 53 -0.66 -11.61 13.82
CA HIS A 53 0.01 -12.65 14.59
C HIS A 53 0.46 -13.83 13.73
N ALA A 54 1.75 -13.87 13.37
CA ALA A 54 2.28 -14.84 12.41
C ALA A 54 2.63 -16.22 13.00
N GLU A 55 2.70 -16.40 14.33
CA GLU A 55 3.22 -17.62 14.95
C GLU A 55 2.43 -18.89 14.59
N ALA A 56 1.11 -18.82 14.49
CA ALA A 56 0.29 -19.95 14.08
C ALA A 56 0.62 -20.38 12.62
N ALA A 57 0.74 -19.41 11.71
CA ALA A 57 1.13 -19.65 10.33
C ALA A 57 2.53 -20.22 10.21
N ARG A 58 3.50 -19.70 10.98
CA ARG A 58 4.88 -20.24 11.05
C ARG A 58 4.92 -21.72 11.42
N ARG A 59 4.11 -22.13 12.40
CA ARG A 59 4.02 -23.55 12.80
C ARG A 59 3.48 -24.44 11.70
N VAL A 60 2.45 -23.99 11.00
CA VAL A 60 1.86 -24.73 9.86
C VAL A 60 2.91 -24.86 8.75
N VAL A 61 3.52 -23.76 8.31
CA VAL A 61 4.56 -23.75 7.28
C VAL A 61 5.75 -24.62 7.68
N ALA A 62 6.24 -24.50 8.91
CA ALA A 62 7.34 -25.34 9.39
C ALA A 62 6.99 -26.84 9.36
N GLY A 63 5.74 -27.20 9.68
CA GLY A 63 5.25 -28.58 9.58
C GLY A 63 5.35 -29.13 8.16
N HIS A 64 4.93 -28.36 7.15
CA HIS A 64 5.03 -28.77 5.74
C HIS A 64 6.48 -28.83 5.23
N LEU A 65 7.38 -28.01 5.76
CA LEU A 65 8.81 -27.98 5.36
C LEU A 65 9.68 -29.01 6.09
N ALA A 66 9.28 -29.53 7.26
CA ALA A 66 10.09 -30.46 8.07
C ALA A 66 10.19 -31.89 7.51
N GLY A 67 9.53 -32.22 6.39
CA GLY A 67 9.54 -33.57 5.79
C GLY A 67 8.29 -34.38 6.16
N PRO A 68 8.17 -35.66 5.73
CA PRO A 68 6.96 -36.45 5.89
C PRO A 68 6.65 -36.68 7.37
N GLY A 69 5.85 -35.76 7.92
CA GLY A 69 5.26 -35.88 9.25
C GLY A 69 4.02 -36.77 9.22
N ARG A 70 3.62 -37.29 10.38
CA ARG A 70 2.54 -38.27 10.60
C ARG A 70 1.13 -37.88 10.11
N HIS A 71 0.95 -36.74 9.41
CA HIS A 71 -0.34 -36.24 8.93
C HIS A 71 -0.53 -36.28 7.40
N ASP A 72 0.52 -36.67 6.62
CA ASP A 72 0.50 -36.59 5.15
C ASP A 72 0.22 -37.93 4.43
N ASP A 73 -0.23 -38.97 5.12
CA ASP A 73 -0.43 -40.30 4.54
C ASP A 73 -1.58 -40.38 3.52
N ALA A 74 -2.39 -39.31 3.39
CA ALA A 74 -3.53 -39.26 2.46
C ALA A 74 -3.25 -38.55 1.12
N ALA A 75 -2.16 -37.79 0.99
CA ALA A 75 -1.81 -37.04 -0.22
C ALA A 75 -0.86 -37.84 -1.14
N GLY A 76 -1.15 -37.84 -2.45
CA GLY A 76 -0.29 -38.48 -3.47
C GLY A 76 1.06 -37.73 -3.62
N PRO A 77 2.09 -38.40 -4.24
CA PRO A 77 3.41 -37.78 -4.38
C PRO A 77 3.45 -36.45 -5.12
N GLY A 78 2.57 -36.25 -6.10
CA GLY A 78 2.49 -34.99 -6.87
C GLY A 78 1.90 -33.83 -6.07
N ASP A 79 0.95 -34.14 -5.19
CA ASP A 79 0.28 -33.15 -4.33
C ASP A 79 1.19 -32.62 -3.21
N ARG A 80 2.11 -33.48 -2.74
CA ARG A 80 3.11 -33.13 -1.72
C ARG A 80 4.14 -32.12 -2.21
N HIS A 81 4.57 -32.20 -3.46
CA HIS A 81 5.54 -31.24 -4.03
C HIS A 81 4.91 -29.85 -4.19
N GLY A 82 3.67 -29.78 -4.66
CA GLY A 82 2.91 -28.53 -4.78
C GLY A 82 2.69 -27.86 -3.41
N THR A 83 2.26 -28.64 -2.42
CA THR A 83 2.02 -28.15 -1.04
C THR A 83 3.33 -27.65 -0.37
N ARG A 84 4.44 -28.37 -0.57
CA ARG A 84 5.75 -27.97 -0.01
C ARG A 84 6.28 -26.70 -0.67
N GLY A 85 6.15 -26.58 -1.99
CA GLY A 85 6.51 -25.36 -2.73
C GLY A 85 5.67 -24.16 -2.30
N LEU A 86 4.36 -24.33 -2.14
CA LEU A 86 3.48 -23.30 -1.64
C LEU A 86 3.85 -22.87 -0.20
N ALA A 87 4.18 -23.84 0.67
CA ALA A 87 4.65 -23.55 2.02
C ALA A 87 5.97 -22.77 2.03
N ALA A 88 6.89 -23.08 1.10
CA ALA A 88 8.15 -22.34 0.94
C ALA A 88 7.88 -20.89 0.47
N ALA A 89 6.98 -20.68 -0.50
CA ALA A 89 6.59 -19.37 -0.96
C ALA A 89 5.92 -18.54 0.16
N VAL A 90 4.96 -19.13 0.89
CA VAL A 90 4.30 -18.48 2.04
C VAL A 90 5.32 -18.14 3.12
N GLY A 91 6.22 -19.07 3.46
CA GLY A 91 7.27 -18.85 4.46
C GLY A 91 8.20 -17.71 4.09
N ALA A 92 8.69 -17.70 2.84
CA ALA A 92 9.63 -16.68 2.36
C ALA A 92 8.97 -15.32 2.21
N TRP A 93 7.83 -15.23 1.50
CA TRP A 93 7.26 -13.96 1.06
C TRP A 93 6.19 -13.38 1.99
N LEU A 94 5.33 -14.22 2.59
CA LEU A 94 4.28 -13.71 3.49
C LEU A 94 4.71 -13.64 4.95
N LEU A 95 5.62 -14.57 5.38
CA LEU A 95 6.08 -14.59 6.78
C LEU A 95 7.48 -13.98 6.96
N GLY A 96 8.25 -13.78 5.88
CA GLY A 96 9.62 -13.27 5.92
C GLY A 96 10.60 -14.21 6.63
N ASP A 97 10.26 -15.50 6.72
CA ASP A 97 11.05 -16.50 7.42
C ASP A 97 12.04 -17.20 6.48
N PRO A 98 13.19 -17.66 6.99
CA PRO A 98 14.10 -18.49 6.20
C PRO A 98 13.44 -19.83 5.85
N VAL A 99 13.51 -20.22 4.56
CA VAL A 99 13.02 -21.49 4.03
C VAL A 99 14.15 -22.26 3.33
N PRO A 100 14.07 -23.58 3.14
CA PRO A 100 15.07 -24.32 2.38
C PRO A 100 15.14 -23.81 0.93
N ALA A 101 16.33 -23.49 0.45
CA ALA A 101 16.54 -22.96 -0.91
C ALA A 101 16.04 -23.94 -1.98
N ALA A 102 16.24 -25.24 -1.79
CA ALA A 102 15.79 -26.26 -2.72
C ALA A 102 14.26 -26.33 -2.87
N ASP A 103 13.51 -26.06 -1.79
CA ASP A 103 12.03 -26.07 -1.84
C ASP A 103 11.49 -24.89 -2.63
N LEU A 104 12.10 -23.69 -2.46
CA LEU A 104 11.72 -22.51 -3.23
C LEU A 104 12.18 -22.61 -4.69
N ASP A 105 13.36 -23.15 -4.96
CA ASP A 105 13.85 -23.38 -6.32
C ASP A 105 12.92 -24.34 -7.09
N ALA A 106 12.51 -25.43 -6.45
CA ALA A 106 11.55 -26.36 -7.02
C ALA A 106 10.16 -25.73 -7.28
N ALA A 107 9.78 -24.70 -6.54
CA ALA A 107 8.56 -23.94 -6.74
C ALA A 107 8.65 -22.92 -7.89
N LEU A 108 9.85 -22.64 -8.38
CA LEU A 108 10.11 -21.63 -9.42
C LEU A 108 10.83 -22.24 -10.63
N PRO A 109 10.26 -23.26 -11.31
CA PRO A 109 10.97 -24.00 -12.34
C PRO A 109 11.38 -23.17 -13.58
N SER A 110 10.68 -22.07 -13.84
CA SER A 110 10.92 -21.19 -15.00
C SER A 110 11.89 -20.06 -14.66
N LEU A 111 11.72 -19.39 -13.51
CA LEU A 111 12.58 -18.30 -13.05
C LEU A 111 13.86 -18.85 -12.39
N GLY A 112 13.73 -19.89 -11.59
CA GLY A 112 14.77 -20.46 -10.75
C GLY A 112 15.14 -19.58 -9.55
N LEU A 113 15.79 -20.16 -8.56
CA LEU A 113 16.27 -19.42 -7.38
C LEU A 113 17.25 -18.31 -7.76
N ALA A 114 18.18 -18.58 -8.68
CA ALA A 114 19.13 -17.57 -9.15
C ALA A 114 18.43 -16.36 -9.80
N GLY A 115 17.37 -16.60 -10.58
CA GLY A 115 16.52 -15.55 -11.14
C GLY A 115 15.79 -14.76 -10.06
N ALA A 116 15.26 -15.43 -9.03
CA ALA A 116 14.60 -14.78 -7.90
C ALA A 116 15.55 -13.90 -7.08
N VAL A 117 16.80 -14.34 -6.86
CA VAL A 117 17.86 -13.54 -6.22
C VAL A 117 18.22 -12.34 -7.09
N ALA A 118 18.44 -12.53 -8.39
CA ALA A 118 18.79 -11.46 -9.33
C ALA A 118 17.67 -10.41 -9.47
N ALA A 119 16.41 -10.85 -9.36
CA ALA A 119 15.23 -9.97 -9.36
C ALA A 119 15.03 -9.22 -8.03
N GLY A 120 15.78 -9.55 -6.97
CA GLY A 120 15.63 -8.95 -5.64
C GLY A 120 14.40 -9.44 -4.88
N LEU A 121 13.89 -10.64 -5.19
CA LEU A 121 12.73 -11.24 -4.52
C LEU A 121 13.12 -12.00 -3.25
N VAL A 122 14.33 -12.50 -3.19
CA VAL A 122 14.86 -13.27 -2.07
C VAL A 122 16.34 -12.94 -1.84
N VAL A 123 16.80 -13.17 -0.63
CA VAL A 123 18.21 -13.11 -0.24
C VAL A 123 18.66 -14.47 0.28
N GLU A 124 19.86 -14.85 -0.11
CA GLU A 124 20.49 -16.06 0.39
C GLU A 124 20.93 -15.87 1.84
N GLY A 125 20.70 -16.88 2.63
CA GLY A 125 21.11 -16.96 4.02
C GLY A 125 22.12 -18.09 4.24
N PRO A 126 22.57 -18.29 5.48
CA PRO A 126 23.42 -19.43 5.84
C PRO A 126 22.65 -20.75 5.66
N ASP A 127 23.43 -21.87 5.62
CA ASP A 127 22.90 -23.23 5.68
C ASP A 127 21.95 -23.63 4.55
N GLY A 128 22.12 -23.05 3.35
CA GLY A 128 21.26 -23.37 2.20
C GLY A 128 19.82 -22.92 2.37
N ARG A 129 19.58 -21.89 3.16
CA ARG A 129 18.27 -21.26 3.33
C ARG A 129 18.21 -19.92 2.60
N VAL A 130 17.01 -19.55 2.21
CA VAL A 130 16.70 -18.25 1.62
C VAL A 130 15.51 -17.62 2.33
N ARG A 131 15.41 -16.31 2.30
CA ARG A 131 14.25 -15.58 2.82
C ARG A 131 13.78 -14.53 1.82
N GLY A 132 12.52 -14.12 1.93
CA GLY A 132 12.01 -13.01 1.13
C GLY A 132 12.79 -11.72 1.37
N ALA A 133 13.07 -11.01 0.31
CA ALA A 133 13.57 -9.62 0.32
C ALA A 133 12.43 -8.62 0.18
N VAL A 134 11.27 -9.09 -0.26
CA VAL A 134 10.01 -8.36 -0.43
C VAL A 134 8.86 -9.17 0.16
N ASP A 135 7.76 -8.50 0.52
CA ASP A 135 6.45 -9.12 0.59
C ASP A 135 5.95 -9.34 -0.85
N LEU A 136 5.55 -10.55 -1.18
CA LEU A 136 4.88 -10.87 -2.43
C LEU A 136 3.63 -11.65 -2.09
N SER A 137 2.49 -11.00 -2.23
CA SER A 137 1.20 -11.52 -1.79
C SER A 137 0.25 -11.74 -2.96
N PRO A 138 -0.54 -12.84 -2.96
CA PRO A 138 -1.65 -12.97 -3.88
C PRO A 138 -2.72 -11.93 -3.57
N TYR A 139 -3.33 -11.40 -4.61
CA TYR A 139 -4.40 -10.41 -4.54
C TYR A 139 -5.50 -10.77 -5.53
N GLU A 140 -6.73 -10.68 -5.11
CA GLU A 140 -7.89 -10.97 -5.96
C GLU A 140 -8.89 -9.82 -5.90
N ALA A 141 -9.40 -9.43 -7.05
CA ALA A 141 -10.46 -8.44 -7.22
C ALA A 141 -11.42 -8.94 -8.30
N ASP A 142 -12.68 -8.44 -8.30
CA ASP A 142 -13.63 -8.74 -9.36
C ASP A 142 -13.07 -8.31 -10.73
N GLU A 143 -12.50 -7.11 -10.75
CA GLU A 143 -11.73 -6.55 -11.87
C GLU A 143 -10.50 -5.82 -11.31
N PRO A 144 -9.31 -6.00 -11.90
CA PRO A 144 -8.99 -6.76 -13.13
C PRO A 144 -8.89 -8.27 -12.97
N GLY A 145 -9.02 -8.83 -11.76
CA GLY A 145 -8.96 -10.26 -11.51
C GLY A 145 -7.84 -10.66 -10.53
N ARG A 146 -7.26 -11.83 -10.75
CA ARG A 146 -6.20 -12.38 -9.88
C ARG A 146 -4.84 -11.80 -10.24
N MET A 147 -4.13 -11.31 -9.24
CA MET A 147 -2.83 -10.65 -9.34
C MET A 147 -1.88 -11.08 -8.22
N TRP A 148 -0.62 -10.69 -8.35
CA TRP A 148 0.37 -10.76 -7.26
C TRP A 148 0.97 -9.38 -7.05
N ILE A 149 1.03 -8.95 -5.79
CA ILE A 149 1.51 -7.61 -5.44
C ILE A 149 2.77 -7.73 -4.59
N ALA A 150 3.84 -7.13 -5.09
CA ALA A 150 5.08 -6.96 -4.33
C ALA A 150 5.10 -5.60 -3.63
N SER A 151 5.61 -5.61 -2.40
CA SER A 151 5.87 -4.42 -1.60
C SER A 151 7.06 -4.66 -0.66
N ASP A 152 7.42 -3.68 0.15
CA ASP A 152 8.42 -3.90 1.19
C ASP A 152 7.91 -4.84 2.29
N LEU A 153 8.85 -5.57 2.88
CA LEU A 153 8.56 -6.41 4.05
C LEU A 153 7.99 -5.58 5.18
N THR A 154 6.88 -6.00 5.76
CA THR A 154 6.25 -5.38 6.94
C THR A 154 7.19 -5.36 8.16
N ALA A 155 6.88 -4.58 9.17
CA ALA A 155 7.63 -4.54 10.43
C ALA A 155 7.76 -5.93 11.08
N GLN A 156 6.72 -6.76 10.97
CA GLN A 156 6.70 -8.13 11.50
C GLN A 156 7.63 -9.09 10.73
N GLN A 157 7.66 -8.99 9.41
CA GLN A 157 8.55 -9.76 8.55
C GLN A 157 10.01 -9.33 8.74
N ARG A 158 10.26 -8.01 8.88
CA ARG A 158 11.60 -7.46 9.14
C ARG A 158 12.08 -7.69 10.57
N ARG A 159 11.17 -7.86 11.52
CA ARG A 159 11.45 -7.89 12.96
C ARG A 159 12.16 -6.62 13.45
N GLY A 160 11.74 -5.47 12.95
CA GLY A 160 12.35 -4.18 13.27
C GLY A 160 11.62 -3.00 12.65
N PRO A 161 12.07 -1.76 12.94
CA PRO A 161 11.42 -0.55 12.46
C PRO A 161 11.43 -0.46 10.93
N LEU A 162 10.41 0.20 10.39
CA LEU A 162 10.32 0.45 8.96
C LEU A 162 11.25 1.60 8.55
N PRO A 163 11.91 1.50 7.39
CA PRO A 163 12.74 2.58 6.87
C PRO A 163 11.89 3.76 6.39
N PRO A 164 12.44 4.98 6.32
CA PRO A 164 11.71 6.16 5.88
C PRO A 164 11.08 6.06 4.48
N GLU A 165 11.74 5.35 3.57
CA GLU A 165 11.33 5.14 2.17
C GLU A 165 10.50 3.86 1.96
N HIS A 166 9.95 3.31 3.04
CA HIS A 166 9.18 2.06 3.00
C HIS A 166 7.98 2.17 2.04
N VAL A 167 7.76 1.12 1.24
CA VAL A 167 6.61 1.02 0.34
C VAL A 167 5.61 0.03 0.93
N LEU A 168 4.47 0.54 1.37
CA LEU A 168 3.41 -0.28 1.96
C LEU A 168 2.79 -1.22 0.92
N GLY A 169 2.44 -2.41 1.37
CA GLY A 169 1.59 -3.33 0.64
C GLY A 169 0.12 -2.90 0.62
N VAL A 170 -0.74 -3.82 0.14
CA VAL A 170 -2.18 -3.57 0.04
C VAL A 170 -2.81 -3.61 1.42
N GLY A 171 -3.13 -2.44 1.97
CA GLY A 171 -3.79 -2.29 3.26
C GLY A 171 -5.28 -1.92 3.15
N ARG A 172 -5.96 -1.84 4.29
CA ARG A 172 -7.40 -1.50 4.36
C ARG A 172 -7.73 -0.15 3.72
N ALA A 173 -6.88 0.86 3.87
CA ALA A 173 -7.06 2.16 3.24
C ALA A 173 -7.08 2.04 1.71
N SER A 174 -6.10 1.32 1.14
CA SER A 174 -6.03 1.08 -0.30
C SER A 174 -7.25 0.33 -0.83
N LEU A 175 -7.71 -0.70 -0.11
CA LEU A 175 -8.92 -1.46 -0.47
C LEU A 175 -10.18 -0.60 -0.36
N THR A 176 -10.28 0.24 0.66
CA THR A 176 -11.41 1.17 0.84
C THR A 176 -11.49 2.15 -0.33
N LEU A 177 -10.35 2.72 -0.76
CA LEU A 177 -10.32 3.62 -1.90
C LEU A 177 -10.65 2.90 -3.21
N ALA A 178 -10.04 1.73 -3.47
CA ALA A 178 -10.32 0.93 -4.66
C ALA A 178 -11.81 0.54 -4.77
N GLY A 179 -12.44 0.17 -3.65
CA GLY A 179 -13.88 -0.13 -3.58
C GLY A 179 -14.79 1.08 -3.76
N ALA A 180 -14.32 2.28 -3.37
CA ALA A 180 -15.08 3.53 -3.49
C ALA A 180 -14.87 4.25 -4.82
N THR A 181 -13.81 3.90 -5.56
CA THR A 181 -13.46 4.55 -6.83
C THR A 181 -14.52 4.27 -7.90
N GLN A 182 -15.00 5.34 -8.52
CA GLN A 182 -16.01 5.25 -9.57
C GLN A 182 -15.44 4.56 -10.82
N ARG A 183 -16.04 3.42 -11.19
CA ARG A 183 -15.61 2.63 -12.35
C ARG A 183 -16.42 3.00 -13.59
N ARG A 184 -15.98 4.04 -14.29
CA ARG A 184 -16.50 4.43 -15.59
C ARG A 184 -15.36 4.47 -16.61
N PRO A 185 -15.61 4.18 -17.90
CA PRO A 185 -14.59 4.38 -18.92
C PRO A 185 -14.09 5.83 -18.92
N VAL A 186 -12.78 6.00 -18.92
CA VAL A 186 -12.10 7.31 -18.98
C VAL A 186 -10.90 7.22 -19.89
N ALA A 187 -10.60 8.30 -20.62
CA ALA A 187 -9.43 8.34 -21.46
C ALA A 187 -8.15 8.47 -20.62
N ARG A 188 -8.15 9.33 -19.61
CA ARG A 188 -6.95 9.61 -18.80
C ARG A 188 -7.26 9.59 -17.31
N ALA A 189 -6.57 8.71 -16.59
CA ALA A 189 -6.61 8.67 -15.12
C ALA A 189 -5.25 9.06 -14.52
N LEU A 190 -5.28 9.59 -13.30
CA LEU A 190 -4.11 9.95 -12.50
C LEU A 190 -4.18 9.26 -11.14
N ASP A 191 -3.11 8.57 -10.74
CA ASP A 191 -2.89 8.02 -9.42
C ASP A 191 -1.79 8.83 -8.72
N VAL A 192 -2.13 9.56 -7.66
CA VAL A 192 -1.20 10.43 -6.92
C VAL A 192 -0.76 9.74 -5.63
N GLY A 193 0.54 9.53 -5.48
CA GLY A 193 1.09 8.75 -4.37
C GLY A 193 0.89 7.25 -4.60
N VAL A 194 1.45 6.76 -5.71
CA VAL A 194 1.14 5.42 -6.26
C VAL A 194 1.53 4.26 -5.34
N GLY A 195 2.59 4.40 -4.52
CA GLY A 195 3.08 3.35 -3.61
C GLY A 195 3.44 2.05 -4.35
N CYS A 196 2.80 0.93 -3.99
CA CYS A 196 2.98 -0.35 -4.69
C CYS A 196 2.16 -0.47 -5.98
N GLY A 197 1.37 0.55 -6.36
CA GLY A 197 0.63 0.60 -7.62
C GLY A 197 -0.79 0.09 -7.56
N ILE A 198 -1.33 -0.26 -6.41
CA ILE A 198 -2.63 -0.92 -6.32
C ILE A 198 -3.77 -0.11 -6.96
N GLN A 199 -3.83 1.22 -6.79
CA GLN A 199 -4.86 2.03 -7.44
C GLN A 199 -4.66 2.05 -8.95
N THR A 200 -3.43 2.21 -9.42
CA THR A 200 -3.08 2.12 -10.85
C THR A 200 -3.55 0.80 -11.47
N LEU A 201 -3.33 -0.34 -10.80
CA LEU A 201 -3.78 -1.65 -11.30
C LEU A 201 -5.31 -1.71 -11.45
N HIS A 202 -6.07 -1.14 -10.51
CA HIS A 202 -7.52 -1.05 -10.62
C HIS A 202 -7.98 -0.06 -11.70
N LEU A 203 -7.30 1.08 -11.85
CA LEU A 203 -7.63 2.09 -12.86
C LEU A 203 -7.49 1.54 -14.29
N LEU A 204 -6.51 0.68 -14.54
CA LEU A 204 -6.27 0.08 -15.86
C LEU A 204 -7.43 -0.76 -16.38
N ALA A 205 -8.33 -1.22 -15.52
CA ALA A 205 -9.54 -1.94 -15.93
C ALA A 205 -10.55 -1.04 -16.67
N HIS A 206 -10.49 0.29 -16.50
CA HIS A 206 -11.47 1.21 -17.07
C HIS A 206 -10.89 2.55 -17.58
N ALA A 207 -9.57 2.74 -17.52
CA ALA A 207 -8.88 3.90 -18.10
C ALA A 207 -8.06 3.48 -19.32
N ASP A 208 -8.10 4.29 -20.39
CA ASP A 208 -7.26 4.03 -21.57
C ASP A 208 -5.79 4.26 -21.27
N HIS A 209 -5.48 5.28 -20.47
CA HIS A 209 -4.12 5.60 -20.03
C HIS A 209 -4.11 6.06 -18.58
N VAL A 210 -3.17 5.52 -17.79
CA VAL A 210 -2.95 5.90 -16.39
C VAL A 210 -1.60 6.59 -16.25
N THR A 211 -1.59 7.79 -15.66
CA THR A 211 -0.37 8.40 -15.14
C THR A 211 -0.31 8.13 -13.64
N ALA A 212 0.82 7.66 -13.15
CA ALA A 212 1.03 7.38 -11.73
C ALA A 212 2.24 8.17 -11.23
N THR A 213 2.04 8.93 -10.14
CA THR A 213 3.09 9.79 -9.58
C THR A 213 3.44 9.37 -8.16
N ASP A 214 4.71 9.52 -7.80
CA ASP A 214 5.18 9.35 -6.43
C ASP A 214 6.45 10.17 -6.19
N LEU A 215 6.67 10.59 -4.96
CA LEU A 215 7.92 11.23 -4.55
C LEU A 215 9.06 10.21 -4.48
N SER A 216 8.74 8.95 -4.16
CA SER A 216 9.67 7.84 -3.96
C SER A 216 9.94 7.08 -5.26
N GLU A 217 11.18 7.16 -5.75
CA GLU A 217 11.66 6.31 -6.85
C GLU A 217 11.50 4.82 -6.52
N ARG A 218 11.56 4.46 -5.24
CA ARG A 218 11.34 3.10 -4.77
C ARG A 218 9.89 2.65 -5.00
N ALA A 219 8.92 3.51 -4.71
CA ALA A 219 7.50 3.26 -4.98
C ALA A 219 7.25 3.04 -6.48
N LEU A 220 7.82 3.91 -7.33
CA LEU A 220 7.73 3.76 -8.78
C LEU A 220 8.35 2.45 -9.28
N ALA A 221 9.46 2.02 -8.67
CA ALA A 221 10.09 0.74 -9.01
C ALA A 221 9.21 -0.46 -8.63
N PHE A 222 8.57 -0.46 -7.44
CA PHE A 222 7.59 -1.49 -7.07
C PHE A 222 6.37 -1.48 -7.98
N THR A 223 5.84 -0.30 -8.30
CA THR A 223 4.73 -0.17 -9.27
C THR A 223 5.10 -0.75 -10.62
N ARG A 224 6.28 -0.43 -11.16
CA ARG A 224 6.75 -1.02 -12.42
C ARG A 224 6.88 -2.53 -12.34
N PHE A 225 7.42 -3.06 -11.24
CA PHE A 225 7.50 -4.50 -10.99
C PHE A 225 6.11 -5.14 -11.03
N ASN A 226 5.15 -4.59 -10.32
CA ASN A 226 3.78 -5.11 -10.24
C ASN A 226 3.03 -5.03 -11.57
N LEU A 227 3.25 -3.98 -12.37
CA LEU A 227 2.72 -3.88 -13.73
C LEU A 227 3.27 -4.97 -14.64
N LEU A 228 4.59 -5.19 -14.64
CA LEU A 228 5.24 -6.25 -15.44
C LEU A 228 4.77 -7.64 -15.05
N LEU A 229 4.67 -7.91 -13.74
CA LEU A 229 4.24 -9.22 -13.22
C LEU A 229 2.81 -9.55 -13.63
N ASN A 230 1.92 -8.56 -13.59
CA ASN A 230 0.49 -8.74 -13.82
C ASN A 230 0.04 -8.32 -15.23
N ALA A 231 0.97 -8.14 -16.17
CA ALA A 231 0.69 -7.55 -17.49
C ALA A 231 -0.40 -8.32 -18.27
N ASP A 232 -0.44 -9.65 -18.14
CA ASP A 232 -1.43 -10.48 -18.88
C ASP A 232 -2.86 -10.18 -18.42
N VAL A 233 -3.13 -10.16 -17.12
CA VAL A 233 -4.46 -9.88 -16.58
C VAL A 233 -4.85 -8.41 -16.78
N LEU A 234 -3.87 -7.51 -16.88
CA LEU A 234 -4.08 -6.07 -17.12
C LEU A 234 -4.19 -5.72 -18.60
N GLY A 235 -3.96 -6.67 -19.52
CA GLY A 235 -3.92 -6.41 -20.96
C GLY A 235 -2.80 -5.48 -21.40
N LEU A 236 -1.64 -5.54 -20.72
CA LEU A 236 -0.47 -4.71 -21.00
C LEU A 236 0.54 -5.46 -21.85
N ASP A 237 1.20 -4.72 -22.76
CA ASP A 237 2.41 -5.18 -23.42
C ASP A 237 3.61 -4.88 -22.50
N ARG A 238 4.33 -5.93 -22.08
CA ARG A 238 5.49 -5.81 -21.17
C ARG A 238 6.64 -5.00 -21.77
N ASP A 239 6.79 -5.02 -23.08
CA ASP A 239 7.83 -4.28 -23.77
C ASP A 239 7.44 -2.81 -24.04
N ARG A 240 6.17 -2.47 -23.86
CA ARG A 240 5.59 -1.17 -24.18
C ARG A 240 4.59 -0.70 -23.11
N LEU A 241 4.99 -0.79 -21.83
CA LEU A 241 4.14 -0.36 -20.71
C LEU A 241 3.69 1.11 -20.86
N GLU A 242 4.54 1.95 -21.45
CA GLU A 242 4.30 3.38 -21.67
C GLU A 242 3.12 3.69 -22.58
N ASP A 243 2.67 2.75 -23.41
CA ASP A 243 1.46 2.89 -24.21
C ASP A 243 0.20 3.05 -23.33
N ARG A 244 0.22 2.50 -22.11
CA ARG A 244 -0.91 2.50 -21.17
C ARG A 244 -0.61 3.15 -19.83
N VAL A 245 0.67 3.16 -19.39
CA VAL A 245 1.04 3.65 -18.05
C VAL A 245 2.29 4.52 -18.12
N ARG A 246 2.19 5.74 -17.60
CA ARG A 246 3.34 6.62 -17.37
C ARG A 246 3.63 6.72 -15.88
N LEU A 247 4.84 6.36 -15.46
CA LEU A 247 5.36 6.55 -14.11
C LEU A 247 6.18 7.83 -14.06
N ALA A 248 5.92 8.73 -13.10
CA ALA A 248 6.60 10.01 -13.01
C ALA A 248 6.95 10.37 -11.56
N ALA A 249 8.24 10.63 -11.30
CA ALA A 249 8.73 11.03 -10.00
C ALA A 249 8.45 12.51 -9.72
N GLY A 250 8.00 12.82 -8.50
CA GLY A 250 7.85 14.19 -8.01
C GLY A 250 6.79 14.36 -6.95
N ASP A 251 6.73 15.56 -6.39
CA ASP A 251 5.84 15.91 -5.29
C ASP A 251 4.41 16.18 -5.78
N LEU A 252 3.45 15.41 -5.29
CA LEU A 252 2.02 15.52 -5.57
C LEU A 252 1.72 15.67 -7.07
N LEU A 253 1.21 16.83 -7.48
CA LEU A 253 0.79 17.15 -8.85
C LEU A 253 1.89 17.80 -9.71
N ALA A 254 3.07 18.08 -9.15
CA ALA A 254 4.16 18.75 -9.89
C ALA A 254 4.55 18.04 -11.20
N PRO A 255 4.63 16.68 -11.25
CA PRO A 255 4.99 15.95 -12.47
C PRO A 255 3.96 16.05 -13.61
N VAL A 256 2.74 16.51 -13.31
CA VAL A 256 1.61 16.57 -14.25
C VAL A 256 1.09 17.98 -14.46
N THR A 257 1.89 18.98 -14.11
CA THR A 257 1.54 20.40 -14.30
C THR A 257 1.15 20.69 -15.74
N GLY A 258 -0.02 21.31 -15.94
CA GLY A 258 -0.55 21.64 -17.26
C GLY A 258 -1.29 20.50 -17.98
N GLU A 259 -1.33 19.32 -17.41
CA GLU A 259 -2.10 18.20 -17.93
C GLU A 259 -3.54 18.17 -17.37
N ARG A 260 -4.42 17.40 -18.02
CA ARG A 260 -5.81 17.23 -17.62
C ARG A 260 -6.18 15.76 -17.56
N PHE A 261 -6.95 15.37 -16.54
CA PHE A 261 -7.38 14.00 -16.28
C PHE A 261 -8.89 13.93 -16.06
N ASP A 262 -9.51 12.86 -16.54
CA ASP A 262 -10.93 12.60 -16.36
C ASP A 262 -11.23 12.02 -14.97
N LEU A 263 -10.24 11.32 -14.40
CA LEU A 263 -10.31 10.72 -13.07
C LEU A 263 -8.96 10.89 -12.36
N VAL A 264 -9.00 11.41 -11.14
CA VAL A 264 -7.85 11.47 -10.23
C VAL A 264 -8.17 10.63 -9.00
N VAL A 265 -7.25 9.78 -8.61
CA VAL A 265 -7.36 8.95 -7.39
C VAL A 265 -6.12 9.19 -6.54
N SER A 266 -6.29 9.27 -5.22
CA SER A 266 -5.16 9.39 -4.30
C SER A 266 -5.45 8.77 -2.94
N ASN A 267 -4.49 7.97 -2.47
CA ASN A 267 -4.34 7.63 -1.06
C ASN A 267 -3.08 8.35 -0.56
N PRO A 268 -3.15 9.67 -0.32
CA PRO A 268 -1.96 10.47 -0.01
C PRO A 268 -1.39 10.12 1.36
N PRO A 269 -0.15 10.51 1.67
CA PRO A 269 0.43 10.33 3.01
C PRO A 269 -0.22 11.31 4.00
N PHE A 270 -1.45 11.01 4.43
CA PHE A 270 -2.32 11.89 5.21
C PHE A 270 -2.13 11.83 6.72
N VAL A 271 -1.17 11.04 7.24
CA VAL A 271 -0.98 10.92 8.69
C VAL A 271 -0.38 12.21 9.24
N ILE A 272 -1.08 12.80 10.21
CA ILE A 272 -0.64 13.98 10.92
C ILE A 272 0.39 13.55 11.96
N THR A 273 1.65 13.97 11.77
CA THR A 273 2.76 13.66 12.68
C THR A 273 3.30 14.95 13.29
N PRO A 274 3.56 14.99 14.60
CA PRO A 274 4.16 16.17 15.26
C PRO A 274 5.50 16.55 14.66
N ARG A 275 5.75 17.84 14.49
CA ARG A 275 7.01 18.41 13.98
C ARG A 275 7.85 19.00 15.10
N THR A 276 8.08 18.23 16.17
CA THR A 276 8.85 18.65 17.33
C THR A 276 10.36 18.67 17.09
N ASP A 277 10.83 17.87 16.12
CA ASP A 277 12.23 17.81 15.71
C ASP A 277 12.32 17.97 14.18
N PRO A 278 12.90 19.09 13.67
CA PRO A 278 13.04 19.31 12.24
C PRO A 278 13.98 18.31 11.55
N ASP A 279 14.87 17.66 12.30
CA ASP A 279 15.82 16.65 11.79
C ASP A 279 15.29 15.22 11.90
N ALA A 280 14.10 15.02 12.48
CA ALA A 280 13.48 13.69 12.56
C ALA A 280 13.20 13.14 11.16
N PRO A 281 13.49 11.84 10.90
CA PRO A 281 13.23 11.23 9.61
C PRO A 281 11.73 11.23 9.30
N VAL A 282 11.37 11.73 8.12
CA VAL A 282 10.01 11.71 7.61
C VAL A 282 9.72 10.32 7.03
N LEU A 283 8.65 9.67 7.50
CA LEU A 283 8.17 8.42 6.93
C LEU A 283 7.31 8.73 5.70
N THR A 284 7.93 8.76 4.51
CA THR A 284 7.31 9.26 3.27
C THR A 284 6.02 8.55 2.88
N TYR A 285 5.85 7.30 3.30
CA TYR A 285 4.66 6.50 2.99
C TYR A 285 3.40 6.89 3.78
N ARG A 286 3.54 7.61 4.89
CA ARG A 286 2.39 8.01 5.73
C ARG A 286 2.34 9.50 6.04
N ASP A 287 3.50 10.16 6.05
CA ASP A 287 3.70 11.52 6.49
C ASP A 287 4.30 12.35 5.34
N GLY A 288 3.54 13.28 4.82
CA GLY A 288 3.95 14.12 3.71
C GLY A 288 4.98 15.20 4.04
N GLY A 289 5.58 15.22 5.24
CA GLY A 289 6.56 16.22 5.62
C GLY A 289 5.97 17.62 5.89
N ARG A 290 4.65 17.75 5.93
CA ARG A 290 3.95 19.02 6.20
C ARG A 290 3.35 19.01 7.60
N GLU A 291 3.09 20.22 8.13
CA GLU A 291 2.44 20.38 9.42
C GLU A 291 0.94 20.08 9.32
N GLY A 292 0.40 19.32 10.27
CA GLY A 292 -1.03 19.00 10.35
C GLY A 292 -1.56 18.32 9.08
N ASP A 293 -2.72 18.74 8.65
CA ASP A 293 -3.40 18.23 7.46
C ASP A 293 -3.08 18.98 6.14
N ARG A 294 -2.00 19.78 6.13
CA ARG A 294 -1.64 20.66 5.00
C ARG A 294 -1.41 19.92 3.70
N ILE A 295 -0.86 18.71 3.73
CA ILE A 295 -0.62 17.95 2.49
C ILE A 295 -1.92 17.64 1.76
N VAL A 296 -2.95 17.27 2.50
CA VAL A 296 -4.28 16.99 1.95
C VAL A 296 -4.95 18.28 1.47
N ALA A 297 -4.80 19.36 2.25
CA ALA A 297 -5.32 20.67 1.88
C ALA A 297 -4.69 21.18 0.57
N GLU A 298 -3.36 21.11 0.44
CA GLU A 298 -2.62 21.51 -0.76
C GLU A 298 -3.04 20.67 -1.98
N LEU A 299 -3.16 19.34 -1.81
CA LEU A 299 -3.60 18.46 -2.88
C LEU A 299 -5.01 18.82 -3.35
N ILE A 300 -5.98 18.94 -2.43
CA ILE A 300 -7.37 19.28 -2.76
C ILE A 300 -7.48 20.62 -3.46
N ALA A 301 -6.78 21.64 -2.97
CA ALA A 301 -6.79 22.97 -3.54
C ALA A 301 -6.22 23.03 -4.98
N ALA A 302 -5.27 22.16 -5.31
CA ALA A 302 -4.61 22.09 -6.61
C ALA A 302 -5.34 21.19 -7.64
N LEU A 303 -6.29 20.34 -7.21
CA LEU A 303 -7.00 19.42 -8.12
C LEU A 303 -7.70 20.11 -9.29
N PRO A 304 -8.31 21.32 -9.17
CA PRO A 304 -8.92 22.01 -10.30
C PRO A 304 -7.98 22.25 -11.48
N ASP A 305 -6.66 22.34 -11.20
CA ASP A 305 -5.64 22.61 -12.21
C ASP A 305 -5.28 21.36 -13.04
N VAL A 306 -5.66 20.17 -12.61
CA VAL A 306 -5.40 18.91 -13.30
C VAL A 306 -6.66 18.14 -13.70
N LEU A 307 -7.85 18.56 -13.25
CA LEU A 307 -9.10 17.95 -13.68
C LEU A 307 -9.57 18.50 -15.02
N ALA A 308 -9.94 17.61 -15.92
CA ALA A 308 -10.68 17.95 -17.13
C ALA A 308 -12.08 18.48 -16.79
N GLU A 309 -12.76 19.15 -17.72
CA GLU A 309 -14.17 19.46 -17.56
C GLU A 309 -15.01 18.18 -17.41
N GLY A 310 -15.89 18.14 -16.41
CA GLY A 310 -16.62 16.94 -16.04
C GLY A 310 -15.78 15.88 -15.31
N GLY A 311 -14.48 16.10 -15.18
CA GLY A 311 -13.55 15.21 -14.46
C GLY A 311 -13.84 15.15 -12.97
N THR A 312 -13.45 14.02 -12.36
CA THR A 312 -13.68 13.73 -10.94
C THR A 312 -12.39 13.37 -10.21
N ALA A 313 -12.32 13.69 -8.93
CA ALA A 313 -11.25 13.22 -8.05
C ALA A 313 -11.83 12.48 -6.84
N GLN A 314 -11.15 11.43 -6.40
CA GLN A 314 -11.55 10.59 -5.26
C GLN A 314 -10.33 10.31 -4.40
N LEU A 315 -10.38 10.74 -3.13
CA LEU A 315 -9.25 10.68 -2.22
C LEU A 315 -9.67 10.16 -0.85
N LEU A 316 -8.75 9.49 -0.18
CA LEU A 316 -8.77 9.36 1.27
C LEU A 316 -8.15 10.62 1.88
N ALA A 317 -8.65 11.01 3.06
CA ALA A 317 -8.19 12.19 3.73
C ALA A 317 -8.34 12.08 5.26
N ASN A 318 -7.42 12.72 5.97
CA ASN A 318 -7.60 13.12 7.34
C ASN A 318 -7.68 14.65 7.41
N TRP A 319 -8.43 15.17 8.37
CA TRP A 319 -8.51 16.60 8.64
C TRP A 319 -8.65 16.89 10.13
N GLU A 320 -8.06 17.99 10.54
CA GLU A 320 -8.16 18.45 11.92
C GLU A 320 -9.51 19.11 12.16
N ILE A 321 -10.12 18.82 13.29
CA ILE A 321 -11.34 19.44 13.79
C ILE A 321 -10.93 20.35 14.94
N PRO A 322 -11.00 21.69 14.78
CA PRO A 322 -10.62 22.62 15.83
C PRO A 322 -11.57 22.53 17.02
N ALA A 323 -11.07 22.85 18.21
CA ALA A 323 -11.91 23.09 19.37
C ALA A 323 -12.85 24.27 19.07
N GLY A 324 -14.13 24.11 19.39
CA GLY A 324 -15.09 25.21 19.27
C GLY A 324 -14.80 26.30 20.29
N ASP A 325 -15.26 27.53 20.00
CA ASP A 325 -15.17 28.67 20.93
C ASP A 325 -16.05 28.50 22.20
N THR A 326 -16.84 27.44 22.26
CA THR A 326 -17.68 27.07 23.39
C THR A 326 -17.26 25.72 23.96
N ALA A 327 -17.56 25.50 25.25
CA ALA A 327 -17.20 24.29 25.99
C ALA A 327 -17.77 22.96 25.41
N ASP A 328 -18.65 23.04 24.41
CA ASP A 328 -19.18 21.90 23.65
C ASP A 328 -18.32 21.67 22.40
N ALA A 329 -17.29 20.83 22.52
CA ALA A 329 -16.42 20.40 21.41
C ALA A 329 -17.20 19.72 20.26
N ASP A 330 -18.45 19.30 20.49
CA ASP A 330 -19.34 18.68 19.49
C ASP A 330 -20.04 19.67 18.56
N THR A 331 -19.90 20.98 18.78
CA THR A 331 -20.63 22.01 18.00
C THR A 331 -19.86 22.57 16.80
N ALA A 332 -18.56 22.31 16.67
CA ALA A 332 -17.82 22.71 15.46
C ALA A 332 -18.23 21.81 14.27
N PRO A 333 -18.63 22.38 13.11
CA PRO A 333 -18.93 21.58 11.93
C PRO A 333 -17.69 20.77 11.52
N TRP A 334 -17.80 19.44 11.55
CA TRP A 334 -16.71 18.52 11.23
C TRP A 334 -16.13 18.72 9.83
N ASP A 335 -16.94 19.25 8.91
CA ASP A 335 -16.60 19.45 7.50
C ASP A 335 -16.14 20.89 7.20
N ALA A 336 -16.11 21.79 8.17
CA ALA A 336 -15.73 23.18 7.94
C ALA A 336 -14.33 23.29 7.32
N ARG A 337 -13.38 22.55 7.87
CA ARG A 337 -11.99 22.55 7.40
C ARG A 337 -11.81 21.93 6.02
N PRO A 338 -12.21 20.69 5.72
CA PRO A 338 -12.10 20.13 4.38
C PRO A 338 -12.95 20.89 3.35
N ARG A 339 -14.08 21.47 3.75
CA ARG A 339 -14.90 22.31 2.86
C ARG A 339 -14.14 23.58 2.44
N SER A 340 -13.33 24.15 3.32
CA SER A 340 -12.56 25.37 3.02
C SER A 340 -11.45 25.16 1.98
N TRP A 341 -11.04 23.92 1.74
CA TRP A 341 -10.02 23.57 0.73
C TRP A 341 -10.58 23.44 -0.68
N VAL A 342 -11.90 23.30 -0.78
CA VAL A 342 -12.58 23.13 -2.08
C VAL A 342 -12.62 24.48 -2.80
N ALA A 343 -12.02 24.54 -3.98
CA ALA A 343 -11.98 25.75 -4.78
C ALA A 343 -13.39 26.18 -5.24
N PRO A 344 -13.65 27.51 -5.39
CA PRO A 344 -14.91 28.00 -5.91
C PRO A 344 -15.28 27.37 -7.26
N GLY A 345 -16.54 27.03 -7.44
CA GLY A 345 -17.04 26.40 -8.67
C GLY A 345 -16.88 24.90 -8.76
N MET A 346 -16.13 24.28 -7.85
CA MET A 346 -16.07 22.82 -7.74
C MET A 346 -17.29 22.26 -7.00
N GLN A 347 -17.73 21.09 -7.40
CA GLN A 347 -18.69 20.28 -6.64
C GLN A 347 -17.90 19.33 -5.71
N ALA A 348 -18.35 19.22 -4.46
CA ALA A 348 -17.70 18.35 -3.48
C ALA A 348 -18.72 17.48 -2.74
N TRP A 349 -18.31 16.23 -2.48
CA TRP A 349 -18.97 15.36 -1.53
C TRP A 349 -17.93 14.91 -0.51
N LEU A 350 -18.14 15.32 0.74
CA LEU A 350 -17.28 15.02 1.88
C LEU A 350 -17.97 13.96 2.73
N LEU A 351 -17.32 12.88 3.00
CA LEU A 351 -17.84 11.78 3.80
C LEU A 351 -16.88 11.50 4.97
N GLN A 352 -17.31 11.85 6.19
CA GLN A 352 -16.59 11.44 7.39
C GLN A 352 -17.01 10.01 7.75
N ARG A 353 -16.03 9.11 7.79
CA ARG A 353 -16.21 7.70 8.14
C ARG A 353 -15.96 7.45 9.62
N ASP A 354 -14.99 8.17 10.19
CA ASP A 354 -14.56 8.02 11.57
C ASP A 354 -14.03 9.35 12.12
N ARG A 355 -13.98 9.45 13.45
CA ARG A 355 -13.37 10.56 14.18
C ARG A 355 -12.65 10.01 15.39
N GLN A 356 -11.45 10.48 15.62
CA GLN A 356 -10.67 10.19 16.83
C GLN A 356 -10.36 11.49 17.58
N ASP A 357 -10.32 11.42 18.90
CA ASP A 357 -9.73 12.47 19.70
C ASP A 357 -8.19 12.45 19.59
N PRO A 358 -7.48 13.48 20.03
CA PRO A 358 -6.02 13.56 19.95
C PRO A 358 -5.29 12.36 20.57
N ALA A 359 -5.79 11.82 21.68
CA ALA A 359 -5.20 10.68 22.38
C ALA A 359 -5.35 9.39 21.55
N GLY A 360 -6.58 9.07 21.14
CA GLY A 360 -6.86 7.90 20.31
C GLY A 360 -6.13 7.95 18.96
N TYR A 361 -5.98 9.15 18.37
CA TYR A 361 -5.19 9.33 17.14
C TYR A 361 -3.70 9.00 17.36
N ALA A 362 -3.11 9.53 18.42
CA ALA A 362 -1.73 9.24 18.79
C ALA A 362 -1.52 7.73 19.03
N GLU A 363 -2.40 7.08 19.80
CA GLU A 363 -2.35 5.64 20.06
C GLU A 363 -2.37 4.82 18.78
N THR A 364 -3.28 5.14 17.86
CA THR A 364 -3.41 4.44 16.57
C THR A 364 -2.10 4.46 15.79
N TRP A 365 -1.47 5.63 15.64
CA TRP A 365 -0.28 5.77 14.80
C TRP A 365 1.03 5.38 15.47
N LEU A 366 1.07 5.40 16.80
CA LEU A 366 2.22 4.87 17.57
C LEU A 366 2.22 3.34 17.56
N GLN A 367 1.04 2.70 17.60
CA GLN A 367 0.91 1.25 17.42
C GLN A 367 1.28 0.82 15.99
N ASP A 368 0.80 1.54 14.97
CA ASP A 368 1.15 1.28 13.57
C ASP A 368 2.68 1.31 13.33
N SER A 369 3.41 2.16 14.05
CA SER A 369 4.87 2.24 13.98
C SER A 369 5.61 1.21 14.84
N SER A 370 4.89 0.35 15.57
CA SER A 370 5.45 -0.63 16.53
C SER A 370 6.30 0.01 17.64
N LEU A 371 6.00 1.28 17.97
CA LEU A 371 6.77 2.03 18.95
C LEU A 371 6.49 1.55 20.39
N GLU A 372 5.39 0.82 20.61
CA GLU A 372 5.06 0.19 21.90
C GLU A 372 6.13 -0.80 22.39
N LEU A 373 7.03 -1.24 21.52
CA LEU A 373 8.16 -2.08 21.87
C LEU A 373 9.30 -1.33 22.57
N ASP A 374 9.27 0.02 22.55
CA ASP A 374 10.18 0.92 23.25
C ASP A 374 9.37 1.91 24.13
N PRO A 375 9.03 1.53 25.38
CA PRO A 375 8.15 2.33 26.23
C PRO A 375 8.61 3.78 26.44
N PRO A 376 9.91 4.10 26.68
CA PRO A 376 10.37 5.49 26.78
C PRO A 376 10.17 6.29 25.52
N ALA A 377 10.43 5.70 24.33
CA ALA A 377 10.21 6.36 23.05
C ALA A 377 8.72 6.55 22.76
N TYR A 378 7.90 5.56 23.09
CA TYR A 378 6.44 5.65 23.00
C TYR A 378 5.88 6.82 23.82
N GLU A 379 6.24 6.91 25.11
CA GLU A 379 5.78 7.98 25.98
C GLU A 379 6.22 9.37 25.52
N ALA A 380 7.44 9.50 25.00
CA ALA A 380 7.95 10.76 24.47
C ALA A 380 7.18 11.17 23.21
N ALA A 381 6.95 10.24 22.27
CA ALA A 381 6.22 10.49 21.06
C ALA A 381 4.72 10.77 21.35
N TYR A 382 4.11 10.05 22.28
CA TYR A 382 2.72 10.28 22.70
C TYR A 382 2.52 11.69 23.25
N ARG A 383 3.40 12.14 24.14
CA ARG A 383 3.41 13.55 24.62
C ARG A 383 3.58 14.53 23.47
N GLY A 384 4.50 14.26 22.54
CA GLY A 384 4.70 15.11 21.36
C GLY A 384 3.41 15.29 20.54
N TYR A 385 2.63 14.22 20.35
CA TYR A 385 1.31 14.31 19.67
C TYR A 385 0.33 15.20 20.44
N LEU A 386 0.21 15.00 21.76
CA LEU A 386 -0.73 15.78 22.56
C LEU A 386 -0.36 17.26 22.63
N ASP A 387 0.92 17.56 22.79
CA ASP A 387 1.44 18.94 22.84
C ASP A 387 1.24 19.66 21.50
N ASP A 388 1.51 18.99 20.39
CA ASP A 388 1.35 19.51 19.04
C ASP A 388 -0.13 19.80 18.71
N PHE A 389 -1.03 18.85 19.00
CA PHE A 389 -2.47 19.06 18.83
C PHE A 389 -3.01 20.18 19.75
N ALA A 390 -2.58 20.23 21.00
CA ALA A 390 -2.96 21.28 21.93
C ALA A 390 -2.49 22.67 21.45
N ALA A 391 -1.25 22.80 20.96
CA ALA A 391 -0.72 24.04 20.43
C ALA A 391 -1.51 24.57 19.22
N ARG A 392 -2.09 23.69 18.41
CA ARG A 392 -2.92 24.03 17.25
C ARG A 392 -4.43 24.05 17.57
N GLY A 393 -4.83 23.80 18.83
CA GLY A 393 -6.24 23.81 19.25
C GLY A 393 -7.09 22.72 18.58
N VAL A 394 -6.50 21.54 18.32
CA VAL A 394 -7.19 20.42 17.68
C VAL A 394 -7.98 19.64 18.72
N ALA A 395 -9.30 19.51 18.52
CA ALA A 395 -10.19 18.71 19.38
C ALA A 395 -10.46 17.31 18.82
N GLY A 396 -10.08 17.04 17.58
CA GLY A 396 -10.23 15.73 16.97
C GLY A 396 -9.68 15.68 15.55
N VAL A 397 -9.56 14.49 15.03
CA VAL A 397 -9.18 14.24 13.63
C VAL A 397 -10.26 13.42 12.95
N GLY A 398 -10.80 13.94 11.86
CA GLY A 398 -11.73 13.24 10.98
C GLY A 398 -11.00 12.38 9.96
N PHE A 399 -11.55 11.21 9.67
CA PHE A 399 -11.11 10.29 8.64
C PHE A 399 -12.21 10.10 7.61
N GLY A 400 -11.90 10.18 6.34
CA GLY A 400 -12.95 10.00 5.36
C GLY A 400 -12.53 10.05 3.91
N HIS A 401 -13.53 10.33 3.08
CA HIS A 401 -13.37 10.46 1.64
C HIS A 401 -13.69 11.88 1.21
N VAL A 402 -12.93 12.35 0.25
CA VAL A 402 -13.20 13.59 -0.48
C VAL A 402 -13.43 13.25 -1.94
N TRP A 403 -14.63 13.54 -2.44
CA TRP A 403 -14.98 13.42 -3.84
C TRP A 403 -15.19 14.80 -4.41
N LEU A 404 -14.50 15.10 -5.50
CA LEU A 404 -14.60 16.37 -6.20
C LEU A 404 -15.01 16.15 -7.64
N ARG A 405 -15.74 17.11 -8.20
CA ARG A 405 -16.04 17.17 -9.62
C ARG A 405 -15.81 18.58 -10.14
N ARG A 406 -15.13 18.72 -11.25
CA ARG A 406 -15.07 19.94 -12.03
C ARG A 406 -16.29 19.98 -12.96
N PRO A 407 -17.27 20.89 -12.79
CA PRO A 407 -18.41 21.00 -13.69
C PRO A 407 -17.96 21.27 -15.13
N ALA A 408 -18.74 20.83 -16.12
CA ALA A 408 -18.57 21.24 -17.50
C ALA A 408 -19.03 22.70 -17.67
N ALA A 409 -18.39 23.45 -18.60
CA ALA A 409 -18.68 24.87 -18.81
C ALA A 409 -20.10 25.12 -19.34
N ASP A 410 -20.73 24.13 -19.99
CA ASP A 410 -22.07 24.24 -20.61
C ASP A 410 -23.24 23.92 -19.66
N GLY A 411 -22.95 23.66 -18.37
CA GLY A 411 -23.98 23.30 -17.39
C GLY A 411 -24.63 21.94 -17.64
N SER A 412 -24.16 21.13 -18.59
CA SER A 412 -24.67 19.79 -18.81
C SER A 412 -24.40 18.94 -17.55
N GLN A 413 -25.45 18.68 -16.78
CA GLN A 413 -25.44 17.69 -15.72
C GLN A 413 -25.34 16.33 -16.41
N GLY A 414 -24.12 15.77 -16.44
CA GLY A 414 -23.96 14.39 -16.83
C GLY A 414 -24.94 13.55 -15.99
N ARG A 415 -25.87 12.88 -16.64
CA ARG A 415 -26.76 11.93 -15.97
C ARG A 415 -25.88 10.85 -15.37
N ALA A 416 -25.98 10.68 -14.06
CA ALA A 416 -25.36 9.61 -13.28
C ALA A 416 -25.84 8.25 -13.75
#